data_d84953f5ceeb4cfd22303cf8b2425dd6
#
_entry.id   d84953f5ceeb4cfd22303cf8b2425dd6
#
_cell.length_a   1.000
_cell.length_b   1.000
_cell.length_c   1.000
_cell.angle_alpha   90.00
_cell.angle_beta   90.00
_cell.angle_gamma   90.00
#
_symmetry.space_group_name_H-M   'P 1'
#
loop_
_entity.id
_entity.type
_entity.pdbx_description
1 polymer ?
#
loop_
_entity_poly.entity_id
_entity_poly.type
_entity_poly.pdbx_seq_one_letter_code
_entity_poly.pdbx_strand_id
1 'polypeptide(L)'
;ADEPFKLTKKEIGDLAFKAEVIEFEEPGGMMDQYTTALGNLVYLESEPIISVEKLNAPLGDFVLGDSCEQKDTFGILSRCRDTRLGILKRIRSLNIGFSLQSCDFDLDLSVLAEDEKTLFKCTIENRNLLGEAKLELDKEELDHERIGFLLNQHHSILRDSLNISTPKIEAMIDSANEAGAVGCKINGSGGCLLYTSDAADDYRG
;
A
#
# COMPACT_ATOMS: atom_id res chain seq x y z
N ALA A 1 -25.85 -35.56 10.95
CA ALA A 1 -25.43 -34.19 11.39
C ALA A 1 -24.49 -33.70 10.33
N ASP A 2 -24.91 -32.67 9.62
CA ASP A 2 -24.05 -32.04 8.61
C ASP A 2 -22.83 -31.45 9.30
N GLU A 3 -21.61 -31.79 8.85
CA GLU A 3 -20.42 -31.12 9.34
C GLU A 3 -20.53 -29.63 9.02
N PRO A 4 -20.20 -28.77 9.97
CA PRO A 4 -20.25 -27.32 9.72
C PRO A 4 -19.30 -26.99 8.57
N PHE A 5 -19.81 -26.27 7.56
CA PHE A 5 -19.04 -25.80 6.42
C PHE A 5 -17.88 -24.90 6.93
N LYS A 6 -16.65 -25.40 6.81
CA LYS A 6 -15.49 -24.74 7.37
C LYS A 6 -14.68 -24.07 6.26
N LEU A 7 -14.84 -22.76 6.13
CA LEU A 7 -14.04 -21.94 5.22
C LEU A 7 -12.60 -21.81 5.73
N THR A 8 -11.66 -21.84 4.81
CA THR A 8 -10.30 -21.40 5.07
C THR A 8 -10.25 -19.86 5.21
N LYS A 9 -9.22 -19.34 5.87
CA LYS A 9 -9.04 -17.90 5.99
C LYS A 9 -8.95 -17.19 4.63
N LYS A 10 -8.33 -17.83 3.64
CA LYS A 10 -8.28 -17.32 2.27
C LYS A 10 -9.68 -17.24 1.65
N GLU A 11 -10.48 -18.28 1.76
CA GLU A 11 -11.86 -18.29 1.26
C GLU A 11 -12.73 -17.24 1.95
N ILE A 12 -12.50 -16.96 3.23
CA ILE A 12 -13.15 -15.84 3.94
C ILE A 12 -12.77 -14.51 3.30
N GLY A 13 -11.48 -14.28 3.03
CA GLY A 13 -11.01 -13.09 2.33
C GLY A 13 -11.61 -12.95 0.92
N ASP A 14 -11.64 -14.05 0.15
CA ASP A 14 -12.24 -14.10 -1.19
C ASP A 14 -13.75 -13.74 -1.16
N LEU A 15 -14.49 -14.28 -0.20
CA LEU A 15 -15.92 -13.98 -0.04
C LEU A 15 -16.17 -12.54 0.42
N ALA A 16 -15.39 -12.06 1.38
CA ALA A 16 -15.51 -10.68 1.85
C ALA A 16 -15.21 -9.68 0.71
N PHE A 17 -14.16 -9.92 -0.07
CA PHE A 17 -13.84 -9.09 -1.24
C PHE A 17 -14.97 -9.10 -2.28
N LYS A 18 -15.52 -10.27 -2.59
CA LYS A 18 -16.66 -10.39 -3.52
C LYS A 18 -17.88 -9.64 -3.02
N ALA A 19 -18.21 -9.80 -1.74
CA ALA A 19 -19.39 -9.18 -1.14
C ALA A 19 -19.26 -7.65 -1.07
N GLU A 20 -18.11 -7.12 -0.67
CA GLU A 20 -17.91 -5.68 -0.45
C GLU A 20 -17.57 -4.93 -1.73
N VAL A 21 -16.61 -5.44 -2.51
CA VAL A 21 -16.06 -4.69 -3.65
C VAL A 21 -16.75 -5.06 -4.96
N ILE A 22 -16.97 -6.36 -5.21
CA ILE A 22 -17.51 -6.79 -6.50
C ILE A 22 -19.03 -6.58 -6.56
N GLU A 23 -19.75 -7.00 -5.53
CA GLU A 23 -21.22 -6.95 -5.52
C GLU A 23 -21.76 -5.50 -5.42
N PHE A 24 -21.07 -4.63 -4.66
CA PHE A 24 -21.43 -3.22 -4.50
C PHE A 24 -20.70 -2.28 -5.47
N GLU A 25 -19.86 -2.82 -6.36
CA GLU A 25 -19.06 -2.04 -7.33
C GLU A 25 -18.22 -0.92 -6.66
N GLU A 26 -17.73 -1.18 -5.43
CA GLU A 26 -16.93 -0.22 -4.69
C GLU A 26 -15.52 -0.04 -5.33
N PRO A 27 -14.95 1.18 -5.33
CA PRO A 27 -13.64 1.43 -5.94
C PRO A 27 -12.47 0.92 -5.09
N GLY A 28 -12.70 -0.02 -4.19
CA GLY A 28 -11.72 -0.59 -3.29
C GLY A 28 -10.81 -1.63 -3.94
N GLY A 29 -9.70 -1.92 -3.24
CA GLY A 29 -8.85 -3.09 -3.47
C GLY A 29 -9.29 -4.27 -2.61
N MET A 30 -8.46 -5.30 -2.56
CA MET A 30 -8.74 -6.53 -1.78
C MET A 30 -7.90 -6.63 -0.50
N MET A 31 -7.03 -5.67 -0.20
CA MET A 31 -6.06 -5.76 0.90
C MET A 31 -6.76 -5.90 2.26
N ASP A 32 -7.77 -5.08 2.53
CA ASP A 32 -8.43 -5.01 3.83
C ASP A 32 -9.12 -6.33 4.18
N GLN A 33 -9.80 -6.95 3.21
CA GLN A 33 -10.52 -8.21 3.39
C GLN A 33 -9.54 -9.37 3.67
N TYR A 34 -8.44 -9.45 2.92
CA TYR A 34 -7.46 -10.52 3.11
C TYR A 34 -6.64 -10.32 4.39
N THR A 35 -6.20 -9.11 4.70
CA THR A 35 -5.43 -8.85 5.92
C THR A 35 -6.27 -9.10 7.17
N THR A 36 -7.54 -8.71 7.15
CA THR A 36 -8.48 -8.98 8.25
C THR A 36 -8.73 -10.48 8.43
N ALA A 37 -8.92 -11.23 7.34
CA ALA A 37 -9.16 -12.66 7.40
C ALA A 37 -7.93 -13.48 7.83
N LEU A 38 -6.74 -13.13 7.32
CA LEU A 38 -5.51 -13.85 7.61
C LEU A 38 -4.86 -13.44 8.92
N GLY A 39 -4.95 -12.15 9.27
CA GLY A 39 -4.26 -11.54 10.42
C GLY A 39 -2.75 -11.41 10.21
N ASN A 40 -2.09 -10.67 11.08
CA ASN A 40 -0.66 -10.37 11.04
C ASN A 40 -0.25 -9.59 9.79
N LEU A 41 1.03 -9.70 9.41
CA LEU A 41 1.58 -9.10 8.21
C LEU A 41 1.32 -9.97 7.00
N VAL A 42 0.79 -9.37 5.94
CA VAL A 42 0.40 -10.08 4.72
C VAL A 42 1.01 -9.41 3.50
N TYR A 43 1.67 -10.18 2.66
CA TYR A 43 2.05 -9.78 1.32
C TYR A 43 1.03 -10.33 0.33
N LEU A 44 0.43 -9.45 -0.48
CA LEU A 44 -0.63 -9.80 -1.41
C LEU A 44 -0.28 -9.36 -2.83
N GLU A 45 -0.35 -10.30 -3.76
CA GLU A 45 -0.31 -10.05 -5.19
C GLU A 45 -1.69 -10.33 -5.79
N SER A 46 -2.22 -9.35 -6.52
CA SER A 46 -3.56 -9.45 -7.11
C SER A 46 -3.58 -9.95 -8.56
N GLU A 47 -2.45 -9.91 -9.26
CA GLU A 47 -2.31 -10.31 -10.65
C GLU A 47 -1.03 -11.13 -10.88
N PRO A 48 -1.01 -12.09 -11.82
CA PRO A 48 -2.12 -12.56 -12.65
C PRO A 48 -3.09 -13.48 -11.89
N ILE A 49 -2.70 -13.96 -10.72
CA ILE A 49 -3.50 -14.82 -9.83
C ILE A 49 -3.33 -14.28 -8.42
N ILE A 50 -4.42 -14.21 -7.66
CA ILE A 50 -4.37 -13.77 -6.26
C ILE A 50 -3.48 -14.72 -5.46
N SER A 51 -2.35 -14.21 -5.03
CA SER A 51 -1.39 -14.87 -4.14
C SER A 51 -1.31 -14.11 -2.83
N VAL A 52 -1.33 -14.83 -1.71
CA VAL A 52 -1.30 -14.25 -0.37
C VAL A 52 -0.30 -15.00 0.47
N GLU A 53 0.70 -14.29 0.96
CA GLU A 53 1.77 -14.80 1.80
C GLU A 53 1.71 -14.12 3.17
N LYS A 54 1.89 -14.90 4.25
CA LYS A 54 2.09 -14.36 5.58
C LYS A 54 3.57 -14.14 5.83
N LEU A 55 3.91 -12.93 6.23
CA LEU A 55 5.26 -12.59 6.65
C LEU A 55 5.33 -12.64 8.19
N ASN A 56 6.47 -13.10 8.70
CA ASN A 56 6.71 -13.25 10.14
C ASN A 56 7.82 -12.29 10.63
N ALA A 57 7.83 -11.07 10.09
CA ALA A 57 8.80 -10.07 10.51
C ALA A 57 8.53 -9.61 11.96
N PRO A 58 9.57 -9.50 12.81
CA PRO A 58 9.46 -8.98 14.17
C PRO A 58 9.36 -7.45 14.12
N LEU A 59 8.24 -6.95 13.61
CA LEU A 59 7.97 -5.52 13.58
C LEU A 59 7.87 -4.97 15.01
N GLY A 60 8.46 -3.79 15.23
CA GLY A 60 8.30 -3.03 16.46
C GLY A 60 6.91 -2.41 16.61
N ASP A 61 6.81 -1.41 17.45
CA ASP A 61 5.54 -0.73 17.71
C ASP A 61 5.18 0.22 16.56
N PHE A 62 3.90 0.24 16.23
CA PHE A 62 3.31 1.18 15.32
C PHE A 62 2.30 2.06 16.04
N VAL A 63 2.32 3.35 15.76
CA VAL A 63 1.30 4.29 16.25
C VAL A 63 0.44 4.75 15.08
N LEU A 64 -0.85 4.64 15.24
CA LEU A 64 -1.84 5.14 14.29
C LEU A 64 -2.40 6.47 14.78
N GLY A 65 -2.14 7.53 14.04
CA GLY A 65 -2.70 8.86 14.30
C GLY A 65 -3.92 9.12 13.44
N ASP A 66 -5.00 9.63 14.04
CA ASP A 66 -6.20 10.06 13.31
C ASP A 66 -6.15 11.59 13.12
N SER A 67 -6.16 12.03 11.86
CA SER A 67 -6.22 13.46 11.54
C SER A 67 -7.56 14.09 11.88
N CYS A 68 -8.60 13.31 12.09
CA CYS A 68 -9.99 13.79 12.26
C CYS A 68 -10.45 14.67 11.08
N GLU A 69 -9.84 14.55 9.92
CA GLU A 69 -10.28 15.25 8.70
C GLU A 69 -11.26 14.40 7.92
N GLN A 70 -12.30 15.04 7.39
CA GLN A 70 -13.19 14.37 6.45
C GLN A 70 -12.45 14.10 5.15
N LYS A 71 -12.58 12.89 4.63
CA LYS A 71 -11.95 12.50 3.37
C LYS A 71 -13.00 12.10 2.34
N ASP A 72 -12.74 12.49 1.09
CA ASP A 72 -13.45 11.96 -0.07
C ASP A 72 -12.78 10.66 -0.52
N THR A 73 -13.03 9.58 0.24
CA THR A 73 -12.44 8.26 -0.04
C THR A 73 -12.81 7.78 -1.43
N PHE A 74 -14.09 7.91 -1.80
CA PHE A 74 -14.58 7.44 -3.10
C PHE A 74 -13.91 8.21 -4.26
N GLY A 75 -13.91 9.54 -4.20
CA GLY A 75 -13.28 10.36 -5.25
C GLY A 75 -11.79 10.14 -5.39
N ILE A 76 -11.07 9.99 -4.26
CA ILE A 76 -9.63 9.70 -4.26
C ILE A 76 -9.35 8.32 -4.89
N LEU A 77 -10.04 7.27 -4.43
CA LEU A 77 -9.83 5.91 -4.92
C LEU A 77 -10.19 5.78 -6.41
N SER A 78 -11.34 6.31 -6.84
CA SER A 78 -11.74 6.31 -8.25
C SER A 78 -10.71 7.03 -9.12
N ARG A 79 -10.32 8.25 -8.75
CA ARG A 79 -9.31 9.02 -9.49
C ARG A 79 -7.98 8.26 -9.60
N CYS A 80 -7.47 7.75 -8.48
CA CYS A 80 -6.19 7.05 -8.46
C CYS A 80 -6.23 5.71 -9.20
N ARG A 81 -7.32 4.94 -9.06
CA ARG A 81 -7.50 3.64 -9.71
C ARG A 81 -7.75 3.79 -11.20
N ASP A 82 -8.77 4.55 -11.56
CA ASP A 82 -9.28 4.58 -12.94
C ASP A 82 -8.27 5.21 -13.90
N THR A 83 -7.58 6.27 -13.47
CA THR A 83 -6.50 6.86 -14.25
C THR A 83 -5.36 5.85 -14.49
N ARG A 84 -4.92 5.14 -13.44
CA ARG A 84 -3.86 4.11 -13.58
C ARG A 84 -4.28 2.96 -14.47
N LEU A 85 -5.49 2.44 -14.31
CA LEU A 85 -6.01 1.38 -15.19
C LEU A 85 -6.08 1.82 -16.65
N GLY A 86 -6.49 3.07 -16.90
CA GLY A 86 -6.48 3.67 -18.24
C GLY A 86 -5.08 3.74 -18.84
N ILE A 87 -4.09 4.17 -18.07
CA ILE A 87 -2.67 4.19 -18.45
C ILE A 87 -2.18 2.79 -18.79
N LEU A 88 -2.37 1.83 -17.89
CA LEU A 88 -1.92 0.45 -18.06
C LEU A 88 -2.55 -0.20 -19.29
N LYS A 89 -3.83 0.06 -19.57
CA LYS A 89 -4.52 -0.44 -20.77
C LYS A 89 -3.87 0.08 -22.06
N ARG A 90 -3.50 1.36 -22.12
CA ARG A 90 -2.82 1.94 -23.28
C ARG A 90 -1.40 1.41 -23.44
N ILE A 91 -0.64 1.28 -22.37
CA ILE A 91 0.72 0.70 -22.41
C ILE A 91 0.66 -0.75 -22.90
N ARG A 92 -0.27 -1.56 -22.39
CA ARG A 92 -0.47 -2.95 -22.82
C ARG A 92 -0.79 -3.07 -24.32
N SER A 93 -1.48 -2.10 -24.89
CA SER A 93 -1.81 -2.11 -26.32
C SER A 93 -0.59 -1.89 -27.24
N LEU A 94 0.45 -1.24 -26.75
CA LEU A 94 1.69 -0.97 -27.50
C LEU A 94 2.80 -1.98 -27.22
N ASN A 95 2.83 -2.53 -26.03
CA ASN A 95 3.92 -3.36 -25.57
C ASN A 95 3.42 -4.79 -25.34
N ILE A 96 3.61 -5.67 -26.33
CA ILE A 96 3.25 -7.08 -26.22
C ILE A 96 4.07 -7.72 -25.08
N GLY A 97 3.40 -8.40 -24.17
CA GLY A 97 4.03 -9.04 -23.02
C GLY A 97 4.29 -8.09 -21.83
N PHE A 98 3.77 -6.86 -21.87
CA PHE A 98 3.85 -5.96 -20.74
C PHE A 98 3.26 -6.57 -19.47
N SER A 99 4.05 -6.56 -18.41
CA SER A 99 3.63 -6.89 -17.04
C SER A 99 4.09 -5.80 -16.08
N LEU A 100 3.19 -5.28 -15.27
CA LEU A 100 3.53 -4.27 -14.27
C LEU A 100 4.50 -4.82 -13.22
N GLN A 101 4.47 -6.15 -12.96
CA GLN A 101 5.34 -6.80 -11.98
C GLN A 101 6.80 -6.82 -12.41
N SER A 102 7.09 -6.85 -13.71
CA SER A 102 8.45 -7.05 -14.24
C SER A 102 8.93 -5.96 -15.18
N CYS A 103 8.09 -4.96 -15.51
CA CYS A 103 8.52 -3.91 -16.43
C CYS A 103 9.55 -2.97 -15.79
N ASP A 104 10.47 -2.50 -16.60
CA ASP A 104 11.38 -1.40 -16.28
C ASP A 104 10.92 -0.08 -16.90
N PHE A 105 11.69 1.00 -16.70
CA PHE A 105 11.37 2.33 -17.22
C PHE A 105 11.58 2.46 -18.74
N ASP A 106 12.20 1.48 -19.41
CA ASP A 106 12.51 1.46 -20.85
C ASP A 106 11.32 1.06 -21.73
N LEU A 107 10.15 1.63 -21.45
CA LEU A 107 8.94 1.40 -22.24
C LEU A 107 8.64 2.56 -23.15
N ASP A 108 8.03 2.28 -24.31
CA ASP A 108 7.46 3.32 -25.14
C ASP A 108 6.23 3.94 -24.45
N LEU A 109 6.43 5.14 -23.92
CA LEU A 109 5.42 5.94 -23.24
C LEU A 109 4.87 7.07 -24.13
N SER A 110 5.11 7.03 -25.44
CA SER A 110 4.73 8.11 -26.39
C SER A 110 3.23 8.39 -26.43
N VAL A 111 2.40 7.40 -26.05
CA VAL A 111 0.93 7.51 -26.00
C VAL A 111 0.40 8.19 -24.74
N LEU A 112 1.28 8.50 -23.80
CA LEU A 112 0.91 9.11 -22.52
C LEU A 112 1.24 10.61 -22.54
N ALA A 113 0.36 11.40 -21.93
CA ALA A 113 0.63 12.78 -21.56
C ALA A 113 1.70 12.84 -20.44
N GLU A 114 2.32 14.00 -20.23
CA GLU A 114 3.44 14.12 -19.27
C GLU A 114 3.03 13.83 -17.81
N ASP A 115 1.85 14.24 -17.41
CA ASP A 115 1.26 13.92 -16.12
C ASP A 115 1.00 12.42 -15.95
N GLU A 116 0.54 11.76 -17.02
CA GLU A 116 0.32 10.32 -17.05
C GLU A 116 1.64 9.52 -17.00
N LYS A 117 2.69 10.02 -17.69
CA LYS A 117 4.03 9.44 -17.59
C LYS A 117 4.57 9.51 -16.16
N THR A 118 4.35 10.66 -15.50
CA THR A 118 4.73 10.84 -14.10
C THR A 118 3.99 9.84 -13.21
N LEU A 119 2.67 9.71 -13.36
CA LEU A 119 1.87 8.77 -12.58
C LEU A 119 2.26 7.31 -12.84
N PHE A 120 2.62 6.96 -14.09
CA PHE A 120 3.12 5.62 -14.41
C PHE A 120 4.46 5.33 -13.75
N LYS A 121 5.42 6.27 -13.82
CA LYS A 121 6.71 6.14 -13.14
C LYS A 121 6.54 5.95 -11.65
N CYS A 122 5.72 6.76 -11.00
CA CYS A 122 5.41 6.61 -9.58
C CYS A 122 4.76 5.26 -9.24
N THR A 123 3.98 4.69 -10.17
CA THR A 123 3.41 3.35 -9.99
C THR A 123 4.51 2.27 -9.99
N ILE A 124 5.51 2.39 -10.87
CA ILE A 124 6.68 1.49 -10.88
C ILE A 124 7.54 1.69 -9.62
N GLU A 125 7.76 2.93 -9.21
CA GLU A 125 8.52 3.24 -7.98
C GLU A 125 7.85 2.63 -6.75
N ASN A 126 6.52 2.76 -6.60
CA ASN A 126 5.76 2.11 -5.52
C ASN A 126 5.93 0.58 -5.53
N ARG A 127 5.89 -0.05 -6.71
CA ARG A 127 6.15 -1.49 -6.84
C ARG A 127 7.55 -1.85 -6.37
N ASN A 128 8.57 -1.07 -6.78
CA ASN A 128 9.96 -1.32 -6.41
C ASN A 128 10.15 -1.17 -4.90
N LEU A 129 9.60 -0.10 -4.29
CA LEU A 129 9.61 0.10 -2.85
C LEU A 129 8.96 -1.07 -2.09
N LEU A 130 7.84 -1.59 -2.60
CA LEU A 130 7.18 -2.76 -2.02
C LEU A 130 8.09 -4.00 -2.11
N GLY A 131 8.77 -4.20 -3.24
CA GLY A 131 9.74 -5.29 -3.40
C GLY A 131 10.91 -5.19 -2.42
N GLU A 132 11.47 -3.99 -2.25
CA GLU A 132 12.53 -3.73 -1.27
C GLU A 132 12.05 -3.96 0.16
N ALA A 133 10.84 -3.49 0.50
CA ALA A 133 10.25 -3.71 1.82
C ALA A 133 10.03 -5.22 2.09
N LYS A 134 9.56 -5.98 1.09
CA LYS A 134 9.40 -7.43 1.23
C LYS A 134 10.73 -8.12 1.50
N LEU A 135 11.78 -7.78 0.75
CA LEU A 135 13.12 -8.32 0.97
C LEU A 135 13.66 -8.00 2.36
N GLU A 136 13.35 -6.81 2.90
CA GLU A 136 13.73 -6.44 4.26
C GLU A 136 12.95 -7.24 5.30
N LEU A 137 11.64 -7.38 5.10
CA LEU A 137 10.74 -8.09 6.01
C LEU A 137 10.95 -9.62 6.02
N ASP A 138 11.65 -10.17 5.01
CA ASP A 138 12.00 -11.60 4.93
C ASP A 138 13.31 -11.93 5.68
N LYS A 139 14.04 -10.92 6.20
CA LYS A 139 15.27 -11.13 6.97
C LYS A 139 15.00 -11.66 8.37
N GLU A 140 15.95 -12.41 8.92
CA GLU A 140 15.92 -12.86 10.32
C GLU A 140 16.05 -11.69 11.31
N GLU A 141 16.91 -10.72 10.97
CA GLU A 141 17.09 -9.47 11.70
C GLU A 141 16.55 -8.31 10.85
N LEU A 142 15.55 -7.63 11.36
CA LEU A 142 14.90 -6.52 10.68
C LEU A 142 15.68 -5.22 10.92
N ASP A 143 16.00 -4.52 9.84
CA ASP A 143 16.52 -3.16 9.91
C ASP A 143 15.35 -2.17 9.97
N HIS A 144 15.00 -1.72 11.19
CA HIS A 144 13.90 -0.78 11.43
C HIS A 144 14.13 0.57 10.75
N GLU A 145 15.38 1.06 10.70
CA GLU A 145 15.73 2.30 10.00
C GLU A 145 15.47 2.18 8.51
N ARG A 146 15.80 1.01 7.93
CA ARG A 146 15.52 0.74 6.52
C ARG A 146 14.01 0.69 6.25
N ILE A 147 13.23 0.05 7.09
CA ILE A 147 11.75 0.03 6.97
C ILE A 147 11.20 1.44 7.10
N GLY A 148 11.66 2.21 8.10
CA GLY A 148 11.28 3.62 8.26
C GLY A 148 11.59 4.47 7.03
N PHE A 149 12.79 4.31 6.47
CA PHE A 149 13.17 4.98 5.22
C PHE A 149 12.22 4.64 4.07
N LEU A 150 11.87 3.36 3.88
CA LEU A 150 10.95 2.92 2.82
C LEU A 150 9.52 3.46 3.02
N LEU A 151 9.05 3.55 4.27
CA LEU A 151 7.78 4.19 4.61
C LEU A 151 7.78 5.67 4.22
N ASN A 152 8.85 6.41 4.53
CA ASN A 152 9.00 7.82 4.17
C ASN A 152 9.06 8.02 2.65
N GLN A 153 9.77 7.16 1.92
CA GLN A 153 9.79 7.20 0.44
C GLN A 153 8.39 6.96 -0.14
N HIS A 154 7.68 5.97 0.38
CA HIS A 154 6.31 5.71 -0.05
C HIS A 154 5.39 6.91 0.25
N HIS A 155 5.53 7.54 1.43
CA HIS A 155 4.77 8.74 1.77
C HIS A 155 5.02 9.89 0.79
N SER A 156 6.27 10.13 0.39
CA SER A 156 6.61 11.17 -0.59
C SER A 156 5.88 10.95 -1.92
N ILE A 157 5.78 9.71 -2.40
CA ILE A 157 5.00 9.42 -3.62
C ILE A 157 3.50 9.68 -3.40
N LEU A 158 2.95 9.30 -2.25
CA LEU A 158 1.53 9.55 -1.92
C LEU A 158 1.21 11.04 -1.85
N ARG A 159 2.12 11.84 -1.27
CA ARG A 159 1.99 13.30 -1.17
C ARG A 159 2.16 13.98 -2.52
N ASP A 160 3.30 13.75 -3.18
CA ASP A 160 3.77 14.58 -4.30
C ASP A 160 3.14 14.16 -5.63
N SER A 161 2.89 12.87 -5.81
CA SER A 161 2.40 12.32 -7.08
C SER A 161 0.90 12.02 -7.05
N LEU A 162 0.37 11.55 -5.93
CA LEU A 162 -1.05 11.21 -5.80
C LEU A 162 -1.88 12.31 -5.16
N ASN A 163 -1.24 13.30 -4.55
CA ASN A 163 -1.88 14.45 -3.90
C ASN A 163 -2.97 14.00 -2.89
N ILE A 164 -2.64 12.99 -2.06
CA ILE A 164 -3.58 12.49 -1.04
C ILE A 164 -3.23 12.92 0.38
N SER A 165 -2.17 13.71 0.55
CA SER A 165 -1.81 14.32 1.83
C SER A 165 -2.50 15.66 2.01
N THR A 166 -2.61 16.09 3.29
CA THR A 166 -3.16 17.39 3.68
C THR A 166 -2.16 18.12 4.57
N PRO A 167 -2.24 19.46 4.70
CA PRO A 167 -1.37 20.20 5.60
C PRO A 167 -1.40 19.69 7.05
N LYS A 168 -2.54 19.18 7.51
CA LYS A 168 -2.67 18.61 8.85
C LYS A 168 -1.92 17.29 8.98
N ILE A 169 -2.01 16.42 7.97
CA ILE A 169 -1.25 15.17 7.94
C ILE A 169 0.26 15.44 7.91
N GLU A 170 0.71 16.41 7.11
CA GLU A 170 2.13 16.79 7.08
C GLU A 170 2.59 17.30 8.45
N ALA A 171 1.82 18.16 9.12
CA ALA A 171 2.15 18.61 10.47
C ALA A 171 2.19 17.46 11.51
N MET A 172 1.35 16.44 11.37
CA MET A 172 1.39 15.25 12.22
C MET A 172 2.65 14.42 11.94
N ILE A 173 3.05 14.27 10.68
CA ILE A 173 4.28 13.59 10.27
C ILE A 173 5.51 14.33 10.82
N ASP A 174 5.55 15.64 10.67
CA ASP A 174 6.63 16.47 11.20
C ASP A 174 6.77 16.29 12.71
N SER A 175 5.64 16.35 13.43
CA SER A 175 5.64 16.16 14.91
C SER A 175 6.10 14.76 15.31
N ALA A 176 5.71 13.72 14.55
CA ALA A 176 6.15 12.36 14.84
C ALA A 176 7.66 12.18 14.57
N ASN A 177 8.18 12.75 13.48
CA ASN A 177 9.61 12.74 13.19
C ASN A 177 10.42 13.51 14.24
N GLU A 178 9.93 14.67 14.73
CA GLU A 178 10.55 15.43 15.81
C GLU A 178 10.56 14.63 17.14
N ALA A 179 9.56 13.76 17.35
CA ALA A 179 9.48 12.87 18.50
C ALA A 179 10.32 11.59 18.35
N GLY A 180 11.02 11.40 17.22
CA GLY A 180 11.93 10.28 16.99
C GLY A 180 11.32 9.09 16.26
N ALA A 181 10.22 9.28 15.53
CA ALA A 181 9.71 8.23 14.65
C ALA A 181 10.70 7.94 13.51
N VAL A 182 11.04 6.68 13.28
CA VAL A 182 11.99 6.27 12.23
C VAL A 182 11.38 6.34 10.83
N GLY A 183 10.05 6.29 10.72
CA GLY A 183 9.34 6.46 9.45
C GLY A 183 7.86 6.69 9.63
N CYS A 184 7.30 7.51 8.74
CA CYS A 184 5.91 7.93 8.76
C CYS A 184 5.29 7.86 7.38
N LYS A 185 4.02 7.48 7.29
CA LYS A 185 3.26 7.52 6.04
C LYS A 185 1.76 7.59 6.27
N ILE A 186 1.07 8.13 5.29
CA ILE A 186 -0.40 8.00 5.22
C ILE A 186 -0.79 6.52 5.13
N ASN A 187 -1.84 6.15 5.84
CA ASN A 187 -2.43 4.82 5.78
C ASN A 187 -3.71 4.80 4.94
N GLY A 188 -3.88 3.76 4.13
CA GLY A 188 -5.03 3.56 3.25
C GLY A 188 -5.22 4.68 2.22
N SER A 189 -6.45 5.13 2.04
CA SER A 189 -6.82 6.20 1.09
C SER A 189 -6.55 7.61 1.58
N GLY A 190 -5.86 7.77 2.70
CA GLY A 190 -5.60 9.05 3.37
C GLY A 190 -6.47 9.27 4.60
N GLY A 191 -6.24 10.37 5.31
CA GLY A 191 -6.97 10.71 6.55
C GLY A 191 -6.44 10.09 7.83
N CYS A 192 -5.65 9.02 7.77
CA CYS A 192 -4.95 8.44 8.91
C CYS A 192 -3.45 8.41 8.66
N LEU A 193 -2.68 8.52 9.73
CA LEU A 193 -1.23 8.45 9.73
C LEU A 193 -0.77 7.17 10.43
N LEU A 194 0.20 6.48 9.84
CA LEU A 194 0.94 5.39 10.46
C LEU A 194 2.40 5.82 10.60
N TYR A 195 2.97 5.69 11.78
CA TYR A 195 4.40 5.86 11.99
C TYR A 195 4.96 4.74 12.88
N THR A 196 6.26 4.47 12.75
CA THR A 196 7.00 3.55 13.61
C THR A 196 7.88 4.37 14.55
N SER A 197 7.94 3.99 15.80
CA SER A 197 8.96 4.45 16.73
C SER A 197 9.80 3.27 17.14
N ASP A 198 11.10 3.44 17.23
CA ASP A 198 11.96 2.48 17.91
C ASP A 198 11.86 2.74 19.42
N ALA A 199 10.76 2.27 20.01
CA ALA A 199 10.44 2.48 21.42
C ALA A 199 11.18 1.49 22.35
N ALA A 200 12.24 0.82 21.88
CA ALA A 200 12.92 -0.21 22.65
C ALA A 200 13.83 0.31 23.77
N ASP A 201 14.19 1.59 23.82
CA ASP A 201 15.19 2.10 24.77
C ASP A 201 14.67 2.98 25.91
N ASP A 202 13.41 3.42 25.94
CA ASP A 202 12.94 4.39 26.94
C ASP A 202 12.16 3.82 28.14
N TYR A 203 12.06 2.49 28.28
CA TYR A 203 11.48 1.85 29.48
C TYR A 203 12.54 1.19 30.41
N ARG A 204 13.67 1.85 30.58
CA ARG A 204 14.60 1.55 31.68
C ARG A 204 14.83 2.81 32.53
N GLY A 205 13.83 3.15 33.27
CA GLY A 205 13.89 4.13 34.33
C GLY A 205 13.16 3.63 35.53
#